data_19914a59b8e8b53900bf8a949cc3d168
#
_entry.id   19914a59b8e8b53900bf8a949cc3d168
#
_cell.length_a   1.000
_cell.length_b   1.000
_cell.length_c   1.000
_cell.angle_alpha   90.00
_cell.angle_beta   90.00
_cell.angle_gamma   90.00
#
_symmetry.space_group_name_H-M   'P 1'
#
loop_
_entity.id
_entity.type
_entity.pdbx_description
1 polymer ?
#
loop_
_entity_poly.entity_id
_entity_poly.type
_entity_poly.pdbx_seq_one_letter_code
_entity_poly.pdbx_strand_id
1 'polypeptide(L)'
;KPFPEHLPRERVGMAAPTACSCCGSDRIVKMGEDVTETLEVIPRQWKVVQTVREKFTCRQCEKISQPPAPFHPTPRGWAGPNLLAMILFEKFGQHQPLNRQAERYAKEGVEISLSTLADQVGACAVALAPIHALIRTHVLAAERLHGDDTTVPLLAKGGTQTARLWTYVRDDRPFGGDSPPAALFHFSRDRGMANPNRHLAGWQGILQADAYG
;
A
#
# COMPACT_ATOMS: atom_id res chain seq x y z
N LYS A 1 6.57 -17.60 -10.85
CA LYS A 1 7.03 -18.77 -10.10
C LYS A 1 5.93 -19.15 -9.12
N PRO A 2 5.50 -20.42 -9.06
CA PRO A 2 4.47 -20.85 -8.12
C PRO A 2 4.94 -20.66 -6.67
N PHE A 3 4.00 -20.48 -5.75
CA PHE A 3 4.32 -20.40 -4.32
C PHE A 3 4.84 -21.76 -3.80
N PRO A 4 5.73 -21.76 -2.78
CA PRO A 4 6.27 -22.98 -2.22
C PRO A 4 5.19 -23.96 -1.75
N GLU A 5 5.32 -25.24 -2.08
CA GLU A 5 4.32 -26.28 -1.79
C GLU A 5 4.14 -26.55 -0.30
N HIS A 6 5.20 -26.34 0.51
CA HIS A 6 5.17 -26.56 1.95
C HIS A 6 4.34 -25.53 2.74
N LEU A 7 3.95 -24.42 2.12
CA LEU A 7 3.11 -23.41 2.79
C LEU A 7 1.66 -23.89 2.87
N PRO A 8 0.99 -23.69 4.03
CA PRO A 8 -0.42 -24.04 4.16
C PRO A 8 -1.26 -23.20 3.20
N ARG A 9 -2.26 -23.81 2.58
CA ARG A 9 -3.20 -23.16 1.67
C ARG A 9 -4.58 -23.12 2.30
N GLU A 10 -5.08 -21.92 2.48
CA GLU A 10 -6.46 -21.69 2.88
C GLU A 10 -7.30 -21.42 1.62
N ARG A 11 -8.31 -22.26 1.39
CA ARG A 11 -9.19 -22.13 0.23
C ARG A 11 -10.44 -21.33 0.60
N VAL A 12 -10.59 -20.16 0.01
CA VAL A 12 -11.75 -19.29 0.19
C VAL A 12 -12.61 -19.35 -1.07
N GLY A 13 -13.78 -19.97 -0.97
CA GLY A 13 -14.75 -20.03 -2.06
C GLY A 13 -15.61 -18.78 -2.13
N MET A 14 -15.79 -18.23 -3.32
CA MET A 14 -16.74 -17.15 -3.56
C MET A 14 -18.13 -17.76 -3.80
N ALA A 15 -19.18 -17.08 -3.27
CA ALA A 15 -20.56 -17.56 -3.44
C ALA A 15 -20.91 -17.76 -4.93
N ALA A 16 -21.43 -18.94 -5.23
CA ALA A 16 -21.90 -19.25 -6.59
C ALA A 16 -23.17 -18.44 -6.91
N PRO A 17 -23.37 -18.03 -8.17
CA PRO A 17 -24.63 -17.44 -8.59
C PRO A 17 -25.76 -18.49 -8.47
N THR A 18 -26.93 -18.08 -8.02
CA THR A 18 -28.11 -18.93 -7.91
C THR A 18 -28.98 -18.94 -9.16
N ALA A 19 -28.79 -17.91 -10.02
CA ALA A 19 -29.52 -17.79 -11.27
C ALA A 19 -28.66 -17.13 -12.36
N CYS A 20 -28.99 -17.35 -13.61
CA CYS A 20 -28.36 -16.73 -14.76
C CYS A 20 -28.63 -15.23 -14.76
N SER A 21 -27.57 -14.41 -14.80
CA SER A 21 -27.67 -12.95 -14.83
C SER A 21 -28.25 -12.36 -16.13
N CYS A 22 -28.47 -13.20 -17.16
CA CYS A 22 -29.05 -12.80 -18.44
C CYS A 22 -30.54 -13.10 -18.52
N CYS A 23 -30.97 -14.34 -18.21
CA CYS A 23 -32.32 -14.80 -18.42
C CYS A 23 -33.07 -15.22 -17.12
N GLY A 24 -32.42 -15.07 -15.95
CA GLY A 24 -33.00 -15.40 -14.64
C GLY A 24 -33.20 -16.90 -14.37
N SER A 25 -32.80 -17.79 -15.31
CA SER A 25 -32.96 -19.24 -15.15
C SER A 25 -32.03 -19.78 -14.05
N ASP A 26 -32.54 -20.70 -13.23
CA ASP A 26 -31.80 -21.46 -12.21
C ASP A 26 -31.04 -22.67 -12.79
N ARG A 27 -31.20 -22.94 -14.12
CA ARG A 27 -30.54 -24.04 -14.83
C ARG A 27 -29.09 -23.72 -15.19
N ILE A 28 -28.31 -23.32 -14.17
CA ILE A 28 -26.86 -23.05 -14.31
C ILE A 28 -26.05 -24.27 -13.88
N VAL A 29 -24.92 -24.51 -14.54
CA VAL A 29 -24.03 -25.65 -14.27
C VAL A 29 -22.60 -25.15 -14.16
N LYS A 30 -21.89 -25.62 -13.14
CA LYS A 30 -20.45 -25.35 -13.01
C LYS A 30 -19.70 -25.89 -14.22
N MET A 31 -18.91 -25.05 -14.89
CA MET A 31 -18.07 -25.42 -16.02
C MET A 31 -16.58 -25.42 -15.70
N GLY A 32 -16.21 -24.86 -14.55
CA GLY A 32 -14.80 -24.75 -14.12
C GLY A 32 -14.63 -23.78 -12.97
N GLU A 33 -13.41 -23.54 -12.60
CA GLU A 33 -13.04 -22.56 -11.59
C GLU A 33 -11.73 -21.87 -11.96
N ASP A 34 -11.60 -20.61 -11.62
CA ASP A 34 -10.32 -19.90 -11.63
C ASP A 34 -9.82 -19.83 -10.21
N VAL A 35 -8.59 -20.30 -9.99
CA VAL A 35 -7.91 -20.21 -8.69
C VAL A 35 -6.86 -19.12 -8.78
N THR A 36 -7.01 -18.10 -7.93
CA THR A 36 -6.02 -17.03 -7.76
C THR A 36 -5.37 -17.21 -6.40
N GLU A 37 -4.06 -17.28 -6.37
CA GLU A 37 -3.30 -17.40 -5.14
C GLU A 37 -2.73 -16.03 -4.73
N THR A 38 -2.85 -15.70 -3.45
CA THR A 38 -2.17 -14.56 -2.81
C THR A 38 -1.35 -15.06 -1.64
N LEU A 39 -0.16 -14.51 -1.47
CA LEU A 39 0.67 -14.81 -0.30
C LEU A 39 0.25 -13.91 0.86
N GLU A 40 -0.13 -14.52 1.97
CA GLU A 40 -0.55 -13.82 3.18
C GLU A 40 0.34 -14.20 4.37
N VAL A 41 0.41 -13.33 5.38
CA VAL A 41 1.16 -13.58 6.61
C VAL A 41 0.24 -13.46 7.82
N ILE A 42 0.27 -14.50 8.66
CA ILE A 42 -0.16 -14.37 10.06
C ILE A 42 1.12 -14.07 10.85
N PRO A 43 1.10 -13.21 11.90
CA PRO A 43 2.31 -12.92 12.64
C PRO A 43 3.11 -14.19 12.96
N ARG A 44 4.31 -14.29 12.37
CA ARG A 44 5.23 -15.43 12.42
C ARG A 44 4.78 -16.71 11.69
N GLN A 45 3.77 -16.63 10.81
CA GLN A 45 3.37 -17.74 9.93
C GLN A 45 3.11 -17.24 8.52
N TRP A 46 3.62 -17.97 7.55
CA TRP A 46 3.32 -17.75 6.14
C TRP A 46 2.17 -18.66 5.73
N LYS A 47 1.20 -18.12 5.00
CA LYS A 47 0.12 -18.91 4.39
C LYS A 47 -0.14 -18.43 2.97
N VAL A 48 -0.62 -19.35 2.15
CA VAL A 48 -1.14 -19.04 0.81
C VAL A 48 -2.66 -19.06 0.88
N VAL A 49 -3.31 -17.98 0.47
CA VAL A 49 -4.77 -17.89 0.37
C VAL A 49 -5.16 -18.15 -1.08
N GLN A 50 -5.86 -19.25 -1.33
CA GLN A 50 -6.40 -19.58 -2.66
C GLN A 50 -7.82 -19.06 -2.77
N THR A 51 -8.02 -18.01 -3.56
CA THR A 51 -9.36 -17.49 -3.87
C THR A 51 -9.94 -18.25 -5.07
N VAL A 52 -10.96 -19.05 -4.83
CA VAL A 52 -11.60 -19.86 -5.86
C VAL A 52 -12.86 -19.17 -6.34
N ARG A 53 -12.91 -18.88 -7.64
CA ARG A 53 -14.08 -18.32 -8.33
C ARG A 53 -14.58 -19.30 -9.34
N GLU A 54 -15.66 -19.99 -9.01
CA GLU A 54 -16.25 -20.98 -9.90
C GLU A 54 -16.90 -20.32 -11.12
N LYS A 55 -16.78 -20.97 -12.29
CA LYS A 55 -17.41 -20.56 -13.54
C LYS A 55 -18.62 -21.41 -13.80
N PHE A 56 -19.73 -20.77 -14.11
CA PHE A 56 -20.99 -21.44 -14.44
C PHE A 56 -21.43 -21.07 -15.84
N THR A 57 -22.01 -22.02 -16.55
CA THR A 57 -22.71 -21.75 -17.80
C THR A 57 -24.20 -21.99 -17.66
N CYS A 58 -25.00 -21.12 -18.25
CA CYS A 58 -26.46 -21.31 -18.29
C CYS A 58 -26.80 -22.23 -19.45
N ARG A 59 -27.45 -23.35 -19.16
CA ARG A 59 -27.85 -24.29 -20.24
C ARG A 59 -29.02 -23.80 -21.12
N GLN A 60 -29.63 -22.67 -20.75
CA GLN A 60 -30.71 -22.09 -21.51
C GLN A 60 -30.22 -21.02 -22.48
N CYS A 61 -29.28 -20.17 -22.12
CA CYS A 61 -28.78 -19.06 -22.95
C CYS A 61 -27.26 -19.11 -23.18
N GLU A 62 -26.59 -20.16 -22.71
CA GLU A 62 -25.14 -20.41 -22.86
C GLU A 62 -24.22 -19.34 -22.30
N LYS A 63 -24.77 -18.33 -21.61
CA LYS A 63 -23.95 -17.28 -21.00
C LYS A 63 -23.13 -17.83 -19.85
N ILE A 64 -21.83 -17.48 -19.85
CA ILE A 64 -20.92 -17.79 -18.75
C ILE A 64 -21.09 -16.71 -17.66
N SER A 65 -21.18 -17.13 -16.42
CA SER A 65 -21.18 -16.28 -15.21
C SER A 65 -20.12 -16.72 -14.22
N GLN A 66 -19.51 -15.76 -13.57
CA GLN A 66 -18.49 -15.97 -12.55
C GLN A 66 -18.58 -14.83 -11.54
N PRO A 67 -18.39 -15.06 -10.21
CA PRO A 67 -18.29 -14.00 -9.24
C PRO A 67 -17.17 -13.03 -9.60
N PRO A 68 -17.31 -11.72 -9.28
CA PRO A 68 -16.23 -10.76 -9.48
C PRO A 68 -15.00 -11.15 -8.66
N ALA A 69 -13.81 -10.73 -9.11
CA ALA A 69 -12.60 -10.87 -8.31
C ALA A 69 -12.75 -10.05 -7.01
N PRO A 70 -12.25 -10.55 -5.87
CA PRO A 70 -12.23 -9.78 -4.65
C PRO A 70 -11.38 -8.52 -4.84
N PHE A 71 -11.69 -7.48 -4.05
CA PHE A 71 -10.86 -6.29 -4.01
C PHE A 71 -9.44 -6.65 -3.55
N HIS A 72 -8.44 -6.11 -4.25
CA HIS A 72 -7.05 -6.19 -3.84
C HIS A 72 -6.45 -4.78 -3.82
N PRO A 73 -5.71 -4.38 -2.76
CA PRO A 73 -5.17 -3.02 -2.63
C PRO A 73 -4.17 -2.67 -3.76
N THR A 74 -3.50 -3.67 -4.33
CA THR A 74 -2.59 -3.49 -5.46
C THR A 74 -3.12 -4.25 -6.68
N PRO A 75 -3.30 -3.61 -7.85
CA PRO A 75 -3.78 -4.27 -9.07
C PRO A 75 -2.91 -5.47 -9.45
N ARG A 76 -3.54 -6.61 -9.75
CA ARG A 76 -2.85 -7.88 -10.06
C ARG A 76 -1.86 -8.33 -8.97
N GLY A 77 -2.07 -7.85 -7.73
CA GLY A 77 -1.20 -8.17 -6.60
C GLY A 77 -1.30 -9.63 -6.19
N TRP A 78 -0.17 -10.19 -5.79
CA TRP A 78 -0.05 -11.54 -5.22
C TRP A 78 0.18 -11.48 -3.70
N ALA A 79 0.60 -10.34 -3.18
CA ALA A 79 0.85 -10.12 -1.75
C ALA A 79 -0.45 -9.71 -1.06
N GLY A 80 -0.90 -10.49 -0.09
CA GLY A 80 -2.07 -10.17 0.70
C GLY A 80 -1.89 -8.90 1.54
N PRO A 81 -2.99 -8.27 2.01
CA PRO A 81 -2.94 -6.98 2.71
C PRO A 81 -2.06 -7.00 3.97
N ASN A 82 -2.04 -8.09 4.73
CA ASN A 82 -1.19 -8.20 5.91
C ASN A 82 0.30 -8.25 5.55
N LEU A 83 0.67 -8.96 4.47
CA LEU A 83 2.04 -8.96 3.99
C LEU A 83 2.45 -7.56 3.50
N LEU A 84 1.59 -6.86 2.76
CA LEU A 84 1.83 -5.49 2.33
C LEU A 84 2.02 -4.54 3.52
N ALA A 85 1.15 -4.63 4.52
CA ALA A 85 1.25 -3.83 5.75
C ALA A 85 2.54 -4.13 6.52
N MET A 86 2.94 -5.41 6.61
CA MET A 86 4.19 -5.82 7.24
C MET A 86 5.41 -5.22 6.52
N ILE A 87 5.47 -5.32 5.19
CA ILE A 87 6.58 -4.74 4.40
C ILE A 87 6.71 -3.24 4.67
N LEU A 88 5.60 -2.51 4.67
CA LEU A 88 5.59 -1.06 4.93
C LEU A 88 5.97 -0.74 6.37
N PHE A 89 5.39 -1.43 7.34
CA PHE A 89 5.67 -1.20 8.76
C PHE A 89 7.15 -1.46 9.09
N GLU A 90 7.70 -2.57 8.59
CA GLU A 90 9.12 -2.88 8.79
C GLU A 90 10.03 -1.84 8.14
N LYS A 91 9.69 -1.39 6.93
CA LYS A 91 10.49 -0.38 6.23
C LYS A 91 10.43 0.99 6.89
N PHE A 92 9.23 1.49 7.17
CA PHE A 92 9.01 2.87 7.60
C PHE A 92 8.81 3.04 9.11
N GLY A 93 8.24 2.04 9.78
CA GLY A 93 8.04 2.05 11.22
C GLY A 93 9.20 1.45 12.01
N GLN A 94 9.86 0.41 11.47
CA GLN A 94 11.00 -0.27 12.11
C GLN A 94 12.34 0.09 11.47
N HIS A 95 12.37 0.96 10.46
CA HIS A 95 13.55 1.38 9.72
C HIS A 95 14.38 0.21 9.14
N GLN A 96 13.73 -0.93 8.89
CA GLN A 96 14.40 -2.10 8.33
C GLN A 96 14.49 -1.99 6.80
N PRO A 97 15.69 -1.94 6.21
CA PRO A 97 15.87 -1.89 4.77
C PRO A 97 15.26 -3.11 4.07
N LEU A 98 14.77 -2.94 2.83
CA LEU A 98 14.14 -4.02 2.07
C LEU A 98 15.06 -5.23 1.82
N ASN A 99 16.37 -5.01 1.68
CA ASN A 99 17.33 -6.11 1.55
C ASN A 99 17.36 -6.99 2.82
N ARG A 100 17.27 -6.39 4.01
CA ARG A 100 17.20 -7.12 5.26
C ARG A 100 15.88 -7.89 5.43
N GLN A 101 14.78 -7.30 4.94
CA GLN A 101 13.51 -8.01 4.88
C GLN A 101 13.61 -9.23 3.95
N ALA A 102 14.16 -9.05 2.73
CA ALA A 102 14.36 -10.15 1.79
C ALA A 102 15.23 -11.29 2.38
N GLU A 103 16.34 -10.95 3.03
CA GLU A 103 17.22 -11.92 3.70
C GLU A 103 16.47 -12.71 4.80
N ARG A 104 15.64 -12.01 5.58
CA ARG A 104 14.84 -12.66 6.63
C ARG A 104 13.78 -13.58 6.05
N TYR A 105 13.00 -13.11 5.06
CA TYR A 105 11.97 -13.92 4.41
C TYR A 105 12.56 -15.18 3.78
N ALA A 106 13.74 -15.08 3.15
CA ALA A 106 14.43 -16.23 2.61
C ALA A 106 14.80 -17.25 3.69
N LYS A 107 15.25 -16.82 4.89
CA LYS A 107 15.50 -17.70 6.03
C LYS A 107 14.22 -18.35 6.57
N GLU A 108 13.08 -17.71 6.42
CA GLU A 108 11.76 -18.23 6.76
C GLU A 108 11.17 -19.14 5.64
N GLY A 109 11.93 -19.38 4.56
CA GLY A 109 11.54 -20.24 3.45
C GLY A 109 10.73 -19.54 2.35
N VAL A 110 10.64 -18.21 2.38
CA VAL A 110 9.89 -17.43 1.37
C VAL A 110 10.84 -16.46 0.65
N GLU A 111 11.23 -16.83 -0.56
CA GLU A 111 12.12 -16.01 -1.39
C GLU A 111 11.34 -14.91 -2.11
N ILE A 112 11.56 -13.67 -1.72
CA ILE A 112 11.03 -12.47 -2.39
C ILE A 112 12.21 -11.58 -2.78
N SER A 113 12.35 -11.26 -4.06
CA SER A 113 13.45 -10.42 -4.53
C SER A 113 13.34 -8.98 -4.00
N LEU A 114 14.49 -8.31 -3.88
CA LEU A 114 14.55 -6.90 -3.47
C LEU A 114 13.72 -6.00 -4.42
N SER A 115 13.80 -6.24 -5.74
CA SER A 115 13.02 -5.50 -6.73
C SER A 115 11.52 -5.69 -6.51
N THR A 116 11.09 -6.94 -6.27
CA THR A 116 9.67 -7.24 -5.98
C THR A 116 9.19 -6.51 -4.72
N LEU A 117 9.98 -6.48 -3.64
CA LEU A 117 9.61 -5.72 -2.44
C LEU A 117 9.52 -4.21 -2.71
N ALA A 118 10.43 -3.66 -3.52
CA ALA A 118 10.38 -2.25 -3.91
C ALA A 118 9.12 -1.93 -4.74
N ASP A 119 8.74 -2.82 -5.67
CA ASP A 119 7.51 -2.70 -6.46
C ASP A 119 6.26 -2.73 -5.57
N GLN A 120 6.22 -3.61 -4.55
CA GLN A 120 5.09 -3.65 -3.60
C GLN A 120 5.00 -2.34 -2.79
N VAL A 121 6.13 -1.77 -2.35
CA VAL A 121 6.14 -0.46 -1.66
C VAL A 121 5.59 0.63 -2.58
N GLY A 122 6.00 0.66 -3.85
CA GLY A 122 5.49 1.61 -4.84
C GLY A 122 3.98 1.46 -5.08
N ALA A 123 3.49 0.23 -5.24
CA ALA A 123 2.07 -0.05 -5.41
C ALA A 123 1.23 0.36 -4.18
N CYS A 124 1.75 0.11 -2.97
CA CYS A 124 1.11 0.55 -1.74
C CYS A 124 1.06 2.08 -1.62
N ALA A 125 2.09 2.80 -2.07
CA ALA A 125 2.07 4.27 -2.08
C ALA A 125 0.90 4.80 -2.94
N VAL A 126 0.63 4.19 -4.10
CA VAL A 126 -0.53 4.53 -4.94
C VAL A 126 -1.84 4.19 -4.23
N ALA A 127 -1.95 3.00 -3.62
CA ALA A 127 -3.16 2.57 -2.90
C ALA A 127 -3.49 3.47 -1.70
N LEU A 128 -2.46 4.02 -1.03
CA LEU A 128 -2.61 4.91 0.13
C LEU A 128 -2.74 6.40 -0.24
N ALA A 129 -2.61 6.76 -1.53
CA ALA A 129 -2.70 8.15 -1.99
C ALA A 129 -3.99 8.88 -1.53
N PRO A 130 -5.20 8.27 -1.51
CA PRO A 130 -6.39 8.93 -1.00
C PRO A 130 -6.27 9.32 0.49
N ILE A 131 -5.70 8.44 1.32
CA ILE A 131 -5.49 8.73 2.75
C ILE A 131 -4.46 9.84 2.92
N HIS A 132 -3.36 9.79 2.16
CA HIS A 132 -2.37 10.87 2.13
C HIS A 132 -2.98 12.20 1.73
N ALA A 133 -3.90 12.23 0.74
CA ALA A 133 -4.60 13.45 0.34
C ALA A 133 -5.47 14.02 1.47
N LEU A 134 -6.16 13.16 2.25
CA LEU A 134 -6.93 13.59 3.41
C LEU A 134 -6.04 14.18 4.52
N ILE A 135 -4.91 13.53 4.81
CA ILE A 135 -3.91 14.05 5.77
C ILE A 135 -3.39 15.40 5.28
N ARG A 136 -3.05 15.53 3.99
CA ARG A 136 -2.61 16.79 3.40
C ARG A 136 -3.66 17.90 3.58
N THR A 137 -4.91 17.62 3.25
CA THR A 137 -6.01 18.59 3.44
C THR A 137 -6.13 19.01 4.90
N HIS A 138 -6.08 18.05 5.83
CA HIS A 138 -6.16 18.34 7.27
C HIS A 138 -4.98 19.19 7.76
N VAL A 139 -3.75 18.86 7.38
CA VAL A 139 -2.56 19.61 7.78
C VAL A 139 -2.59 21.03 7.22
N LEU A 140 -2.90 21.18 5.92
CA LEU A 140 -2.94 22.49 5.26
C LEU A 140 -4.19 23.32 5.61
N ALA A 141 -5.14 22.82 6.39
CA ALA A 141 -6.23 23.60 6.97
C ALA A 141 -5.82 24.33 8.25
N ALA A 142 -4.63 24.10 8.78
CA ALA A 142 -4.15 24.75 9.99
C ALA A 142 -3.76 26.22 9.75
N GLU A 143 -4.05 27.08 10.71
CA GLU A 143 -3.56 28.48 10.72
C GLU A 143 -2.06 28.57 11.06
N ARG A 144 -1.52 27.53 11.69
CA ARG A 144 -0.09 27.43 12.06
C ARG A 144 0.45 26.07 11.71
N LEU A 145 1.64 26.05 11.10
CA LEU A 145 2.41 24.83 10.85
C LEU A 145 3.81 24.97 11.44
N HIS A 146 4.33 23.84 11.93
CA HIS A 146 5.73 23.69 12.23
C HIS A 146 6.41 23.02 11.04
N GLY A 147 7.45 23.64 10.51
CA GLY A 147 8.20 23.16 9.36
C GLY A 147 9.65 22.85 9.73
N ASP A 148 10.15 21.71 9.24
CA ASP A 148 11.56 21.32 9.37
C ASP A 148 12.01 20.54 8.16
N ASP A 149 13.32 20.51 7.89
CA ASP A 149 13.90 19.65 6.88
C ASP A 149 15.09 18.85 7.43
N THR A 150 15.15 17.57 7.08
CA THR A 150 16.25 16.70 7.46
C THR A 150 16.93 16.11 6.24
N THR A 151 18.23 15.83 6.36
CA THR A 151 18.99 15.16 5.30
C THR A 151 18.62 13.69 5.22
N VAL A 152 18.48 13.18 4.00
CA VAL A 152 18.33 11.74 3.73
C VAL A 152 19.30 11.31 2.65
N PRO A 153 19.98 10.16 2.81
CA PRO A 153 20.87 9.65 1.78
C PRO A 153 20.05 9.10 0.61
N LEU A 154 20.38 9.53 -0.59
CA LEU A 154 19.80 9.05 -1.84
C LEU A 154 20.85 8.25 -2.60
N LEU A 155 20.61 6.97 -2.85
CA LEU A 155 21.49 6.14 -3.67
C LEU A 155 21.47 6.65 -5.12
N ALA A 156 22.65 6.94 -5.67
CA ALA A 156 22.84 7.44 -7.01
C ALA A 156 23.96 6.68 -7.71
N LYS A 157 24.09 6.84 -9.04
CA LYS A 157 25.18 6.23 -9.80
C LYS A 157 26.53 6.77 -9.30
N GLY A 158 27.38 5.88 -8.82
CA GLY A 158 28.71 6.19 -8.33
C GLY A 158 28.81 6.63 -6.87
N GLY A 159 27.71 6.58 -6.09
CA GLY A 159 27.76 6.93 -4.67
C GLY A 159 26.41 7.30 -4.07
N THR A 160 26.47 8.10 -3.00
CA THR A 160 25.29 8.60 -2.31
C THR A 160 25.21 10.12 -2.44
N GLN A 161 24.06 10.63 -2.78
CA GLN A 161 23.75 12.07 -2.79
C GLN A 161 22.92 12.41 -1.54
N THR A 162 23.05 13.66 -1.07
CA THR A 162 22.23 14.17 0.03
C THR A 162 20.95 14.77 -0.55
N ALA A 163 19.83 14.14 -0.21
CA ALA A 163 18.48 14.64 -0.46
C ALA A 163 17.85 15.20 0.82
N ARG A 164 16.62 15.65 0.76
CA ARG A 164 15.89 16.25 1.86
C ARG A 164 14.53 15.60 2.06
N LEU A 165 14.15 15.45 3.32
CA LEU A 165 12.78 15.14 3.75
C LEU A 165 12.27 16.36 4.51
N TRP A 166 11.24 17.00 3.94
CA TRP A 166 10.54 18.13 4.52
C TRP A 166 9.38 17.63 5.35
N THR A 167 9.22 18.18 6.54
CA THR A 167 8.15 17.79 7.45
C THR A 167 7.33 19.05 7.77
N TYR A 168 6.01 18.94 7.63
CA TYR A 168 5.06 19.98 8.06
C TYR A 168 4.11 19.37 9.08
N VAL A 169 4.06 19.94 10.28
CA VAL A 169 3.27 19.42 11.39
C VAL A 169 2.18 20.41 11.75
N ARG A 170 0.95 19.93 11.83
CA ARG A 170 -0.15 20.57 12.54
C ARG A 170 -0.19 20.01 13.95
N ASP A 171 -0.06 20.86 14.97
CA ASP A 171 -0.39 20.54 16.34
C ASP A 171 -0.98 21.78 17.03
N ASP A 172 -2.31 21.79 17.11
CA ASP A 172 -3.05 22.94 17.66
C ASP A 172 -3.18 22.87 19.19
N ARG A 173 -2.88 21.74 19.82
CA ARG A 173 -3.06 21.51 21.26
C ARG A 173 -2.32 22.51 22.16
N PRO A 174 -1.05 22.90 21.88
CA PRO A 174 -0.36 23.89 22.68
C PRO A 174 -1.01 25.29 22.65
N PHE A 175 -1.92 25.50 21.69
CA PHE A 175 -2.61 26.79 21.48
C PHE A 175 -4.12 26.68 21.76
N GLY A 176 -4.55 25.62 22.46
CA GLY A 176 -5.95 25.42 22.86
C GLY A 176 -6.87 24.91 21.75
N GLY A 177 -6.32 24.40 20.65
CA GLY A 177 -7.10 23.82 19.57
C GLY A 177 -7.40 22.32 19.77
N ASP A 178 -8.57 21.88 19.30
CA ASP A 178 -9.05 20.49 19.48
C ASP A 178 -8.72 19.58 18.27
N SER A 179 -8.18 20.13 17.19
CA SER A 179 -7.85 19.34 15.99
C SER A 179 -6.73 18.33 16.28
N PRO A 180 -6.89 17.06 15.85
CA PRO A 180 -5.88 16.05 16.09
C PRO A 180 -4.57 16.40 15.37
N PRO A 181 -3.41 16.18 16.02
CA PRO A 181 -2.12 16.46 15.41
C PRO A 181 -1.87 15.53 14.23
N ALA A 182 -1.22 16.07 13.20
CA ALA A 182 -0.84 15.29 12.01
C ALA A 182 0.44 15.87 11.38
N ALA A 183 1.17 15.01 10.67
CA ALA A 183 2.38 15.37 9.95
C ALA A 183 2.27 15.04 8.47
N LEU A 184 2.83 15.89 7.63
CA LEU A 184 2.93 15.73 6.20
C LEU A 184 4.42 15.73 5.81
N PHE A 185 4.82 14.76 5.00
CA PHE A 185 6.21 14.59 4.58
C PHE A 185 6.34 14.77 3.06
N HIS A 186 7.37 15.51 2.65
CA HIS A 186 7.72 15.67 1.24
C HIS A 186 9.21 15.39 1.02
N PHE A 187 9.50 14.61 0.00
CA PHE A 187 10.85 14.34 -0.45
C PHE A 187 11.28 15.35 -1.52
N SER A 188 12.53 15.82 -1.44
CA SER A 188 13.18 16.56 -2.52
C SER A 188 14.65 16.16 -2.68
N ARG A 189 15.20 16.36 -3.89
CA ARG A 189 16.60 16.06 -4.15
C ARG A 189 17.56 17.11 -3.61
N ASP A 190 17.07 18.29 -3.32
CA ASP A 190 17.84 19.44 -2.85
C ASP A 190 17.08 20.24 -1.80
N ARG A 191 17.72 21.25 -1.22
CA ARG A 191 17.17 22.19 -0.23
C ARG A 191 16.63 23.49 -0.87
N GLY A 192 16.45 23.52 -2.19
CA GLY A 192 16.03 24.74 -2.89
C GLY A 192 14.66 25.26 -2.42
N MET A 193 14.52 26.59 -2.32
CA MET A 193 13.30 27.28 -1.90
C MET A 193 12.06 26.92 -2.76
N ALA A 194 12.28 26.50 -3.99
CA ALA A 194 11.19 26.02 -4.87
C ALA A 194 10.42 24.84 -4.28
N ASN A 195 11.04 24.02 -3.42
CA ASN A 195 10.41 22.87 -2.79
C ASN A 195 9.36 23.30 -1.75
N PRO A 196 9.67 24.05 -0.68
CA PRO A 196 8.67 24.53 0.26
C PRO A 196 7.60 25.40 -0.41
N ASN A 197 7.93 26.23 -1.38
CA ASN A 197 6.95 27.01 -2.13
C ASN A 197 5.92 26.12 -2.85
N ARG A 198 6.35 24.99 -3.41
CA ARG A 198 5.46 24.01 -4.04
C ARG A 198 4.64 23.22 -3.01
N HIS A 199 5.25 22.82 -1.89
CA HIS A 199 4.58 22.02 -0.86
C HIS A 199 3.45 22.80 -0.20
N LEU A 200 3.66 24.08 0.05
CA LEU A 200 2.74 24.99 0.73
C LEU A 200 1.95 25.89 -0.25
N ALA A 201 1.96 25.57 -1.53
CA ALA A 201 1.23 26.35 -2.53
C ALA A 201 -0.26 26.49 -2.16
N GLY A 202 -0.74 27.74 -2.07
CA GLY A 202 -2.11 28.07 -1.70
C GLY A 202 -2.41 28.05 -0.19
N TRP A 203 -1.46 27.63 0.66
CA TRP A 203 -1.59 27.74 2.10
C TRP A 203 -1.26 29.16 2.57
N GLN A 204 -2.03 29.66 3.55
CA GLN A 204 -1.83 30.95 4.18
C GLN A 204 -1.89 30.75 5.70
N GLY A 205 -0.86 31.19 6.41
CA GLY A 205 -0.79 31.02 7.85
C GLY A 205 0.59 31.35 8.41
N ILE A 206 0.85 30.95 9.63
CA ILE A 206 2.11 31.16 10.34
C ILE A 206 2.95 29.89 10.21
N LEU A 207 4.07 29.96 9.49
CA LEU A 207 5.05 28.87 9.45
C LEU A 207 6.12 29.12 10.53
N GLN A 208 6.19 28.25 11.50
CA GLN A 208 7.27 28.20 12.48
C GLN A 208 8.33 27.21 12.01
N ALA A 209 9.50 27.70 11.67
CA ALA A 209 10.63 26.91 11.23
C ALA A 209 11.92 27.43 11.85
N ASP A 210 12.94 26.58 11.95
CA ASP A 210 14.26 27.00 12.34
C ASP A 210 14.85 27.93 11.29
N ALA A 211 15.34 29.08 11.70
CA ALA A 211 16.05 30.01 10.83
C ALA A 211 17.48 29.51 10.60
N TYR A 212 17.67 28.73 9.56
CA TYR A 212 19.01 28.50 9.01
C TYR A 212 19.29 29.55 7.95
N GLY A 213 20.39 30.29 8.18
CA GLY A 213 20.96 31.20 7.21
C GLY A 213 21.53 30.47 5.97
#